data_cf845c844062e741311b71481b545d2c
#
_entry.id   cf845c844062e741311b71481b545d2c
#
_cell.length_a   1.000
_cell.length_b   1.000
_cell.length_c   1.000
_cell.angle_alpha   90.00
_cell.angle_beta   90.00
_cell.angle_gamma   90.00
#
_symmetry.space_group_name_H-M   'P 1'
#
loop_
_entity.id
_entity.type
_entity.pdbx_description
1 polymer ?
#
loop_
_entity_poly.entity_id
_entity_poly.type
_entity_poly.pdbx_seq_one_letter_code
_entity_poly.pdbx_strand_id
1 'polypeptide(L)'
;MGNSALRAHLETAQKTGVFQLKDRGLTEFPEDLQRLTSNLRTIDLSNNKIEHLPPALIGKFKLLKSLSLNHNKLTVLPEELCKLTKLETLQLNNNHLTQLPAAFGQLSALKSLSLSGNQLRAVPPQLCSLRHLDVVDLSKNQIQSVPDTVGELQAIELNLNQNQISQISPQISRCPRLKVLRMEENCLELSMLPRSILSNSQIALLAVEGNLFEIKKLRELEGYEKYMERFTATKKKFA
;
A
#
# COMPACT_ATOMS: atom_id res chain seq x y z
N MET A 1 19.24 -23.05 -8.33
CA MET A 1 20.43 -22.23 -7.96
C MET A 1 21.53 -23.13 -7.45
N GLY A 2 22.81 -22.85 -7.79
CA GLY A 2 23.92 -23.57 -7.16
C GLY A 2 24.05 -23.17 -5.68
N ASN A 3 24.27 -24.14 -4.81
CA ASN A 3 24.41 -23.96 -3.34
C ASN A 3 25.42 -22.87 -2.93
N SER A 4 26.43 -22.62 -3.75
CA SER A 4 27.49 -21.61 -3.49
C SER A 4 26.99 -20.16 -3.58
N ALA A 5 26.12 -19.85 -4.54
CA ALA A 5 25.60 -18.51 -4.73
C ALA A 5 24.64 -18.09 -3.59
N LEU A 6 23.75 -18.99 -3.18
CA LEU A 6 22.86 -18.75 -2.04
C LEU A 6 23.66 -18.55 -0.74
N ARG A 7 24.70 -19.34 -0.53
CA ARG A 7 25.57 -19.24 0.65
C ARG A 7 26.25 -17.87 0.75
N ALA A 8 26.78 -17.33 -0.34
CA ALA A 8 27.38 -15.99 -0.36
C ALA A 8 26.36 -14.89 0.01
N HIS A 9 25.09 -14.99 -0.47
CA HIS A 9 24.02 -14.07 -0.07
C HIS A 9 23.71 -14.17 1.42
N LEU A 10 23.66 -15.38 1.99
CA LEU A 10 23.42 -15.60 3.41
C LEU A 10 24.56 -15.03 4.30
N GLU A 11 25.82 -15.23 3.91
CA GLU A 11 26.97 -14.69 4.63
C GLU A 11 26.97 -13.16 4.63
N THR A 12 26.62 -12.54 3.50
CA THR A 12 26.44 -11.08 3.39
C THR A 12 25.29 -10.60 4.28
N ALA A 13 24.15 -11.30 4.24
CA ALA A 13 22.98 -10.95 5.02
C ALA A 13 23.23 -11.07 6.54
N GLN A 14 24.03 -12.04 6.98
CA GLN A 14 24.43 -12.20 8.37
C GLN A 14 25.23 -10.99 8.88
N LYS A 15 26.07 -10.40 8.03
CA LYS A 15 26.90 -9.24 8.39
C LYS A 15 26.14 -7.93 8.33
N THR A 16 25.26 -7.78 7.35
CA THR A 16 24.59 -6.51 7.01
C THR A 16 23.18 -6.37 7.56
N GLY A 17 22.51 -7.49 7.85
CA GLY A 17 21.08 -7.53 8.15
C GLY A 17 20.19 -7.35 6.90
N VAL A 18 20.76 -7.43 5.69
CA VAL A 18 20.05 -7.23 4.42
C VAL A 18 20.19 -8.48 3.55
N PHE A 19 19.06 -9.08 3.21
CA PHE A 19 18.99 -10.20 2.28
C PHE A 19 18.26 -9.79 1.00
N GLN A 20 18.92 -9.95 -0.13
CA GLN A 20 18.34 -9.66 -1.45
C GLN A 20 18.60 -10.83 -2.39
N LEU A 21 17.54 -11.34 -2.99
CA LEU A 21 17.60 -12.44 -3.96
C LEU A 21 16.52 -12.27 -5.03
N LYS A 22 16.73 -11.26 -5.88
CA LYS A 22 15.82 -10.88 -6.98
C LYS A 22 16.09 -11.67 -8.24
N ASP A 23 15.07 -11.83 -9.08
CA ASP A 23 15.20 -12.37 -10.46
C ASP A 23 15.87 -13.76 -10.49
N ARG A 24 15.52 -14.64 -9.54
CA ARG A 24 16.10 -15.98 -9.41
C ARG A 24 15.15 -17.12 -9.73
N GLY A 25 13.91 -16.79 -10.09
CA GLY A 25 12.89 -17.79 -10.40
C GLY A 25 12.50 -18.66 -9.21
N LEU A 26 12.69 -18.16 -7.98
CA LEU A 26 12.33 -18.87 -6.75
C LEU A 26 10.83 -19.13 -6.72
N THR A 27 10.44 -20.38 -6.48
CA THR A 27 9.05 -20.80 -6.29
C THR A 27 8.63 -20.79 -4.83
N GLU A 28 9.61 -20.84 -3.91
CA GLU A 28 9.40 -20.90 -2.47
C GLU A 28 10.24 -19.85 -1.74
N PHE A 29 9.77 -19.47 -0.56
CA PHE A 29 10.53 -18.62 0.36
C PHE A 29 11.74 -19.37 0.88
N PRO A 30 12.98 -18.80 0.86
CA PRO A 30 14.19 -19.52 1.23
C PRO A 30 14.19 -19.94 2.71
N GLU A 31 14.12 -21.23 2.99
CA GLU A 31 14.12 -21.77 4.36
C GLU A 31 15.43 -21.50 5.12
N ASP A 32 16.54 -21.37 4.41
CA ASP A 32 17.84 -21.03 4.99
C ASP A 32 17.84 -19.71 5.78
N LEU A 33 16.89 -18.81 5.50
CA LEU A 33 16.69 -17.57 6.26
C LEU A 33 16.29 -17.82 7.73
N GLN A 34 15.89 -19.03 8.08
CA GLN A 34 15.61 -19.41 9.46
C GLN A 34 16.81 -19.13 10.40
N ARG A 35 18.02 -19.21 9.90
CA ARG A 35 19.25 -18.96 10.66
C ARG A 35 19.50 -17.47 10.94
N LEU A 36 18.78 -16.59 10.23
CA LEU A 36 18.98 -15.14 10.25
C LEU A 36 17.79 -14.36 10.84
N THR A 37 16.83 -15.04 11.48
CA THR A 37 15.60 -14.43 12.01
C THR A 37 15.84 -13.36 13.06
N SER A 38 16.95 -13.46 13.80
CA SER A 38 17.35 -12.48 14.84
C SER A 38 18.19 -11.33 14.32
N ASN A 39 18.55 -11.33 13.01
CA ASN A 39 19.46 -10.35 12.43
C ASN A 39 18.83 -9.52 11.31
N LEU A 40 17.99 -10.13 10.47
CA LEU A 40 17.50 -9.47 9.27
C LEU A 40 16.60 -8.27 9.57
N ARG A 41 16.93 -7.16 8.90
CA ARG A 41 16.15 -5.89 8.87
C ARG A 41 15.50 -5.65 7.52
N THR A 42 16.07 -6.21 6.47
CA THR A 42 15.55 -6.06 5.10
C THR A 42 15.58 -7.41 4.40
N ILE A 43 14.45 -7.77 3.79
CA ILE A 43 14.31 -8.91 2.88
C ILE A 43 13.72 -8.41 1.57
N ASP A 44 14.41 -8.67 0.46
CA ASP A 44 13.92 -8.38 -0.88
C ASP A 44 14.00 -9.63 -1.76
N LEU A 45 12.85 -10.19 -2.07
CA LEU A 45 12.65 -11.36 -2.91
C LEU A 45 11.80 -11.02 -4.15
N SER A 46 11.86 -9.78 -4.60
CA SER A 46 11.09 -9.32 -5.75
C SER A 46 11.48 -10.04 -7.04
N ASN A 47 10.55 -10.08 -8.00
CA ASN A 47 10.73 -10.69 -9.32
C ASN A 47 11.08 -12.21 -9.23
N ASN A 48 10.31 -12.92 -8.43
CA ASN A 48 10.39 -14.38 -8.32
C ASN A 48 9.03 -15.01 -8.66
N LYS A 49 8.83 -16.27 -8.27
CA LYS A 49 7.60 -17.03 -8.50
C LYS A 49 7.04 -17.60 -7.20
N ILE A 50 7.28 -16.91 -6.08
CA ILE A 50 6.88 -17.37 -4.74
C ILE A 50 5.36 -17.32 -4.64
N GLU A 51 4.75 -18.46 -4.27
CA GLU A 51 3.31 -18.61 -4.16
C GLU A 51 2.82 -18.45 -2.72
N HIS A 52 3.65 -18.82 -1.74
CA HIS A 52 3.29 -18.81 -0.32
C HIS A 52 4.43 -18.32 0.57
N LEU A 53 4.08 -17.64 1.66
CA LEU A 53 5.02 -17.34 2.75
C LEU A 53 4.89 -18.41 3.84
N PRO A 54 6.00 -18.98 4.35
CA PRO A 54 5.94 -20.01 5.38
C PRO A 54 5.47 -19.43 6.73
N PRO A 55 4.27 -19.82 7.24
CA PRO A 55 3.74 -19.25 8.49
C PRO A 55 4.67 -19.48 9.68
N ALA A 56 5.28 -20.66 9.78
CA ALA A 56 6.18 -21.03 10.87
C ALA A 56 7.47 -20.19 10.91
N LEU A 57 7.85 -19.55 9.80
CA LEU A 57 9.10 -18.80 9.65
C LEU A 57 8.87 -17.28 9.62
N ILE A 58 7.91 -16.81 8.82
CA ILE A 58 7.76 -15.37 8.54
C ILE A 58 7.60 -14.52 9.80
N GLY A 59 6.84 -14.98 10.77
CA GLY A 59 6.60 -14.28 12.03
C GLY A 59 7.80 -14.24 12.99
N LYS A 60 8.92 -14.91 12.66
CA LYS A 60 10.13 -14.94 13.51
C LYS A 60 11.09 -13.77 13.26
N PHE A 61 10.96 -13.04 12.16
CA PHE A 61 11.85 -11.93 11.80
C PHE A 61 11.53 -10.65 12.61
N LYS A 62 11.77 -10.68 13.92
CA LYS A 62 11.36 -9.62 14.86
C LYS A 62 12.04 -8.26 14.66
N LEU A 63 13.15 -8.21 13.92
CA LEU A 63 13.88 -6.97 13.61
C LEU A 63 13.57 -6.45 12.20
N LEU A 64 12.73 -7.15 11.43
CA LEU A 64 12.46 -6.80 10.03
C LEU A 64 11.75 -5.44 9.95
N LYS A 65 12.33 -4.54 9.16
CA LYS A 65 11.80 -3.20 8.88
C LYS A 65 11.28 -3.05 7.46
N SER A 66 11.86 -3.79 6.51
CA SER A 66 11.48 -3.72 5.11
C SER A 66 11.35 -5.13 4.52
N LEU A 67 10.19 -5.39 3.91
CA LEU A 67 9.90 -6.63 3.19
C LEU A 67 9.39 -6.28 1.79
N SER A 68 10.11 -6.71 0.76
CA SER A 68 9.71 -6.56 -0.63
C SER A 68 9.51 -7.93 -1.29
N LEU A 69 8.30 -8.13 -1.79
CA LEU A 69 7.84 -9.35 -2.48
C LEU A 69 7.11 -8.98 -3.79
N ASN A 70 7.47 -7.84 -4.39
CA ASN A 70 6.88 -7.40 -5.66
C ASN A 70 7.09 -8.44 -6.76
N HIS A 71 6.13 -8.53 -7.68
CA HIS A 71 6.22 -9.43 -8.83
C HIS A 71 6.48 -10.90 -8.42
N ASN A 72 5.62 -11.43 -7.59
CA ASN A 72 5.55 -12.83 -7.21
C ASN A 72 4.16 -13.40 -7.55
N LYS A 73 3.80 -14.54 -6.98
CA LYS A 73 2.52 -15.22 -7.21
C LYS A 73 1.71 -15.41 -5.93
N LEU A 74 1.90 -14.53 -4.95
CA LEU A 74 1.22 -14.64 -3.66
C LEU A 74 -0.29 -14.47 -3.82
N THR A 75 -1.06 -15.44 -3.34
CA THR A 75 -2.53 -15.39 -3.32
C THR A 75 -3.09 -15.03 -1.95
N VAL A 76 -2.32 -15.32 -0.88
CA VAL A 76 -2.69 -15.09 0.51
C VAL A 76 -1.45 -14.72 1.34
N LEU A 77 -1.65 -13.91 2.36
CA LEU A 77 -0.64 -13.61 3.38
C LEU A 77 -1.01 -14.34 4.68
N PRO A 78 -0.07 -15.02 5.34
CA PRO A 78 -0.35 -15.69 6.61
C PRO A 78 -0.53 -14.68 7.75
N GLU A 79 -1.35 -15.02 8.73
CA GLU A 79 -1.58 -14.20 9.94
C GLU A 79 -0.27 -13.94 10.71
N GLU A 80 0.68 -14.86 10.64
CA GLU A 80 2.00 -14.72 11.27
C GLU A 80 2.82 -13.55 10.75
N LEU A 81 2.57 -13.06 9.52
CA LEU A 81 3.17 -11.84 8.99
C LEU A 81 2.86 -10.65 9.92
N CYS A 82 1.67 -10.62 10.50
CA CYS A 82 1.21 -9.55 11.38
C CYS A 82 1.98 -9.45 12.71
N LYS A 83 2.82 -10.46 13.03
CA LYS A 83 3.73 -10.45 14.19
C LYS A 83 4.98 -9.59 13.97
N LEU A 84 5.18 -9.03 12.77
CA LEU A 84 6.31 -8.18 12.41
C LEU A 84 6.08 -6.72 12.84
N THR A 85 5.98 -6.48 14.13
CA THR A 85 5.60 -5.17 14.71
C THR A 85 6.62 -4.04 14.48
N LYS A 86 7.82 -4.35 13.97
CA LYS A 86 8.84 -3.36 13.56
C LYS A 86 8.83 -3.09 12.05
N LEU A 87 7.97 -3.75 11.29
CA LEU A 87 7.90 -3.58 9.84
C LEU A 87 7.40 -2.16 9.50
N GLU A 88 8.24 -1.41 8.80
CA GLU A 88 7.96 -0.03 8.38
C GLU A 88 7.54 0.05 6.91
N THR A 89 8.05 -0.85 6.06
CA THR A 89 7.78 -0.88 4.62
C THR A 89 7.41 -2.28 4.18
N LEU A 90 6.26 -2.40 3.51
CA LEU A 90 5.78 -3.66 2.92
C LEU A 90 5.39 -3.44 1.47
N GLN A 91 6.08 -4.10 0.56
CA GLN A 91 5.85 -4.02 -0.88
C GLN A 91 5.39 -5.37 -1.43
N LEU A 92 4.19 -5.40 -1.98
CA LEU A 92 3.49 -6.58 -2.47
C LEU A 92 2.89 -6.36 -3.87
N ASN A 93 3.46 -5.43 -4.65
CA ASN A 93 2.95 -5.10 -5.97
C ASN A 93 3.00 -6.30 -6.92
N ASN A 94 2.01 -6.38 -7.81
CA ASN A 94 1.95 -7.39 -8.86
C ASN A 94 2.04 -8.82 -8.30
N ASN A 95 1.08 -9.13 -7.42
CA ASN A 95 0.77 -10.45 -6.91
C ASN A 95 -0.70 -10.79 -7.23
N HIS A 96 -1.28 -11.77 -6.55
CA HIS A 96 -2.67 -12.21 -6.76
C HIS A 96 -3.51 -12.09 -5.48
N LEU A 97 -3.18 -11.14 -4.61
CA LEU A 97 -3.85 -10.96 -3.32
C LEU A 97 -5.28 -10.46 -3.51
N THR A 98 -6.23 -11.10 -2.85
CA THR A 98 -7.64 -10.71 -2.85
C THR A 98 -8.07 -10.02 -1.55
N GLN A 99 -7.31 -10.22 -0.48
CA GLN A 99 -7.58 -9.68 0.87
C GLN A 99 -6.31 -9.62 1.71
N LEU A 100 -6.37 -8.91 2.82
CA LEU A 100 -5.33 -8.88 3.86
C LEU A 100 -5.75 -9.75 5.05
N PRO A 101 -4.78 -10.27 5.85
CA PRO A 101 -5.06 -10.99 7.09
C PRO A 101 -5.91 -10.17 8.06
N ALA A 102 -6.74 -10.81 8.87
CA ALA A 102 -7.57 -10.12 9.85
C ALA A 102 -6.74 -9.31 10.87
N ALA A 103 -5.59 -9.84 11.27
CA ALA A 103 -4.67 -9.19 12.21
C ALA A 103 -3.76 -8.12 11.58
N PHE A 104 -3.94 -7.75 10.29
CA PHE A 104 -3.04 -6.84 9.57
C PHE A 104 -2.83 -5.49 10.29
N GLY A 105 -3.86 -5.01 11.00
CA GLY A 105 -3.77 -3.80 11.83
C GLY A 105 -2.76 -3.88 12.99
N GLN A 106 -2.19 -5.05 13.29
CA GLN A 106 -1.14 -5.23 14.31
C GLN A 106 0.25 -4.79 13.82
N LEU A 107 0.43 -4.51 12.54
CA LEU A 107 1.68 -3.98 11.98
C LEU A 107 1.88 -2.51 12.40
N SER A 108 2.02 -2.28 13.69
CA SER A 108 1.94 -0.96 14.32
C SER A 108 2.99 0.05 13.87
N ALA A 109 4.14 -0.41 13.35
CA ALA A 109 5.20 0.45 12.83
C ALA A 109 5.07 0.75 11.33
N LEU A 110 4.06 0.18 10.63
CA LEU A 110 3.96 0.28 9.17
C LEU A 110 3.70 1.71 8.73
N LYS A 111 4.56 2.22 7.85
CA LYS A 111 4.51 3.57 7.28
C LYS A 111 4.18 3.57 5.79
N SER A 112 4.66 2.58 5.06
CA SER A 112 4.48 2.48 3.62
C SER A 112 3.99 1.09 3.23
N LEU A 113 2.84 1.05 2.56
CA LEU A 113 2.23 -0.17 2.04
C LEU A 113 1.94 -0.02 0.56
N SER A 114 2.43 -0.96 -0.24
CA SER A 114 2.16 -1.00 -1.67
C SER A 114 1.57 -2.35 -2.06
N LEU A 115 0.36 -2.31 -2.62
CA LEU A 115 -0.47 -3.43 -3.06
C LEU A 115 -0.96 -3.25 -4.51
N SER A 116 -0.26 -2.42 -5.28
CA SER A 116 -0.62 -2.16 -6.67
C SER A 116 -0.58 -3.44 -7.52
N GLY A 117 -1.51 -3.57 -8.46
CA GLY A 117 -1.53 -4.71 -9.37
C GLY A 117 -1.89 -6.04 -8.70
N ASN A 118 -2.81 -6.00 -7.74
CA ASN A 118 -3.39 -7.18 -7.10
C ASN A 118 -4.86 -7.38 -7.53
N GLN A 119 -5.63 -8.15 -6.78
CA GLN A 119 -7.03 -8.49 -7.08
C GLN A 119 -7.98 -8.06 -5.94
N LEU A 120 -7.63 -6.99 -5.22
CA LEU A 120 -8.47 -6.45 -4.16
C LEU A 120 -9.77 -5.88 -4.72
N ARG A 121 -10.91 -6.23 -4.13
CA ARG A 121 -12.24 -5.74 -4.53
C ARG A 121 -12.81 -4.65 -3.64
N ALA A 122 -12.15 -4.41 -2.52
CA ALA A 122 -12.51 -3.36 -1.56
C ALA A 122 -11.26 -2.75 -0.93
N VAL A 123 -11.38 -1.55 -0.40
CA VAL A 123 -10.35 -0.95 0.47
C VAL A 123 -10.29 -1.77 1.76
N PRO A 124 -9.14 -2.36 2.12
CA PRO A 124 -9.04 -3.20 3.32
C PRO A 124 -9.31 -2.39 4.59
N PRO A 125 -10.31 -2.75 5.40
CA PRO A 125 -10.66 -1.99 6.62
C PRO A 125 -9.55 -2.03 7.67
N GLN A 126 -8.69 -3.04 7.67
CA GLN A 126 -7.57 -3.17 8.58
C GLN A 126 -6.58 -2.00 8.51
N LEU A 127 -6.54 -1.28 7.37
CA LEU A 127 -5.65 -0.12 7.18
C LEU A 127 -5.99 1.03 8.13
N CYS A 128 -7.24 1.14 8.57
CA CYS A 128 -7.70 2.18 9.48
C CYS A 128 -7.11 2.05 10.90
N SER A 129 -6.63 0.87 11.28
CA SER A 129 -5.97 0.62 12.57
C SER A 129 -4.48 1.01 12.58
N LEU A 130 -3.89 1.29 11.42
CA LEU A 130 -2.46 1.57 11.24
C LEU A 130 -2.17 3.06 11.48
N ARG A 131 -1.80 3.43 12.70
CA ARG A 131 -1.65 4.83 13.13
C ARG A 131 -0.47 5.58 12.51
N HIS A 132 0.54 4.87 12.05
CA HIS A 132 1.76 5.45 11.46
C HIS A 132 1.82 5.31 9.94
N LEU A 133 0.74 4.83 9.33
CA LEU A 133 0.67 4.64 7.89
C LEU A 133 0.67 5.99 7.17
N ASP A 134 1.67 6.25 6.35
CA ASP A 134 1.84 7.50 5.61
C ASP A 134 1.45 7.35 4.14
N VAL A 135 1.87 6.26 3.50
CA VAL A 135 1.64 6.04 2.07
C VAL A 135 0.97 4.69 1.83
N VAL A 136 -0.14 4.73 1.10
CA VAL A 136 -0.88 3.53 0.69
C VAL A 136 -1.09 3.55 -0.82
N ASP A 137 -0.58 2.54 -1.49
CA ASP A 137 -0.82 2.31 -2.91
C ASP A 137 -1.70 1.07 -3.12
N LEU A 138 -2.94 1.29 -3.53
CA LEU A 138 -3.95 0.29 -3.92
C LEU A 138 -4.29 0.37 -5.40
N SER A 139 -3.46 1.03 -6.22
CA SER A 139 -3.71 1.18 -7.65
C SER A 139 -3.74 -0.16 -8.38
N LYS A 140 -4.37 -0.17 -9.57
CA LYS A 140 -4.42 -1.39 -10.42
C LYS A 140 -4.99 -2.60 -9.70
N ASN A 141 -6.12 -2.41 -9.02
CA ASN A 141 -6.90 -3.45 -8.38
C ASN A 141 -8.33 -3.49 -8.98
N GLN A 142 -9.27 -4.11 -8.29
CA GLN A 142 -10.67 -4.25 -8.72
C GLN A 142 -11.63 -3.56 -7.72
N ILE A 143 -11.17 -2.52 -7.04
CA ILE A 143 -11.94 -1.82 -6.00
C ILE A 143 -13.09 -1.06 -6.65
N GLN A 144 -14.32 -1.24 -6.14
CA GLN A 144 -15.52 -0.66 -6.72
C GLN A 144 -16.06 0.55 -5.95
N SER A 145 -15.70 0.67 -4.67
CA SER A 145 -16.14 1.77 -3.81
C SER A 145 -15.16 2.09 -2.71
N VAL A 146 -15.23 3.32 -2.21
CA VAL A 146 -14.52 3.76 -1.00
C VAL A 146 -15.53 3.83 0.14
N PRO A 147 -15.41 2.97 1.17
CA PRO A 147 -16.40 2.83 2.24
C PRO A 147 -16.29 3.94 3.31
N ASP A 148 -17.29 4.02 4.19
CA ASP A 148 -17.32 5.00 5.29
C ASP A 148 -16.15 4.87 6.27
N THR A 149 -15.66 3.66 6.47
CA THR A 149 -14.50 3.39 7.36
C THR A 149 -13.23 4.13 6.92
N VAL A 150 -13.14 4.57 5.66
CA VAL A 150 -11.98 5.34 5.16
C VAL A 150 -11.72 6.60 5.99
N GLY A 151 -12.74 7.19 6.61
CA GLY A 151 -12.60 8.40 7.43
C GLY A 151 -11.63 8.28 8.61
N GLU A 152 -11.31 7.06 9.02
CA GLU A 152 -10.34 6.76 10.09
C GLU A 152 -8.91 6.54 9.57
N LEU A 153 -8.71 6.51 8.25
CA LEU A 153 -7.41 6.26 7.64
C LEU A 153 -6.42 7.39 7.97
N GLN A 154 -5.24 7.02 8.45
CA GLN A 154 -4.20 7.95 8.87
C GLN A 154 -3.21 8.32 7.74
N ALA A 155 -3.36 7.76 6.55
CA ALA A 155 -2.45 8.00 5.44
C ALA A 155 -2.38 9.47 5.03
N ILE A 156 -1.19 9.89 4.61
CA ILE A 156 -0.93 11.18 3.97
C ILE A 156 -1.23 11.10 2.48
N GLU A 157 -0.88 9.97 1.87
CA GLU A 157 -1.14 9.68 0.46
C GLU A 157 -1.90 8.37 0.30
N LEU A 158 -2.99 8.41 -0.47
CA LEU A 158 -3.79 7.26 -0.89
C LEU A 158 -3.87 7.24 -2.41
N ASN A 159 -3.32 6.19 -3.02
CA ASN A 159 -3.40 5.95 -4.45
C ASN A 159 -4.40 4.84 -4.76
N LEU A 160 -5.46 5.19 -5.46
CA LEU A 160 -6.54 4.32 -5.93
C LEU A 160 -6.67 4.35 -7.46
N ASN A 161 -5.64 4.77 -8.18
CA ASN A 161 -5.65 4.84 -9.65
C ASN A 161 -5.94 3.49 -10.28
N GLN A 162 -6.58 3.50 -11.44
CA GLN A 162 -6.81 2.28 -12.23
C GLN A 162 -7.53 1.18 -11.42
N ASN A 163 -8.70 1.54 -10.88
CA ASN A 163 -9.64 0.64 -10.24
C ASN A 163 -11.01 0.73 -10.97
N GLN A 164 -12.08 0.32 -10.33
CA GLN A 164 -13.45 0.36 -10.87
C GLN A 164 -14.36 1.22 -9.98
N ILE A 165 -13.80 2.23 -9.31
CA ILE A 165 -14.51 3.00 -8.29
C ILE A 165 -15.56 3.89 -8.94
N SER A 166 -16.82 3.65 -8.56
CA SER A 166 -17.97 4.46 -8.96
C SER A 166 -18.61 5.23 -7.79
N GLN A 167 -18.24 4.89 -6.56
CA GLN A 167 -18.78 5.50 -5.34
C GLN A 167 -17.69 5.82 -4.34
N ILE A 168 -17.76 7.00 -3.73
CA ILE A 168 -16.85 7.43 -2.68
C ILE A 168 -17.66 7.91 -1.49
N SER A 169 -17.36 7.38 -0.31
CA SER A 169 -17.92 7.90 0.93
C SER A 169 -17.46 9.34 1.20
N PRO A 170 -18.37 10.26 1.57
CA PRO A 170 -17.99 11.60 2.02
C PRO A 170 -17.13 11.59 3.28
N GLN A 171 -17.05 10.47 4.02
CA GLN A 171 -16.19 10.33 5.18
C GLN A 171 -14.68 10.45 4.86
N ILE A 172 -14.28 10.27 3.59
CA ILE A 172 -12.89 10.48 3.15
C ILE A 172 -12.39 11.90 3.46
N SER A 173 -13.27 12.87 3.49
CA SER A 173 -12.92 14.27 3.87
C SER A 173 -12.56 14.43 5.35
N ARG A 174 -12.88 13.43 6.18
CA ARG A 174 -12.52 13.39 7.61
C ARG A 174 -11.14 12.81 7.90
N CYS A 175 -10.48 12.20 6.90
CA CYS A 175 -9.13 11.67 7.07
C CYS A 175 -8.20 12.78 7.60
N PRO A 176 -7.63 12.62 8.81
CA PRO A 176 -7.01 13.75 9.51
C PRO A 176 -5.70 14.24 8.88
N ARG A 177 -5.07 13.38 8.07
CA ARG A 177 -3.74 13.64 7.49
C ARG A 177 -3.70 13.55 5.97
N LEU A 178 -4.78 13.16 5.30
CA LEU A 178 -4.80 12.88 3.86
C LEU A 178 -4.58 14.17 3.05
N LYS A 179 -3.44 14.26 2.39
CA LYS A 179 -3.02 15.39 1.55
C LYS A 179 -3.11 15.08 0.06
N VAL A 180 -2.86 13.82 -0.31
CA VAL A 180 -2.81 13.38 -1.70
C VAL A 180 -3.80 12.24 -1.90
N LEU A 181 -4.78 12.45 -2.75
CA LEU A 181 -5.74 11.44 -3.18
C LEU A 181 -5.65 11.29 -4.70
N ARG A 182 -5.27 10.09 -5.15
CA ARG A 182 -5.20 9.74 -6.57
C ARG A 182 -6.30 8.74 -6.89
N MET A 183 -7.14 9.07 -7.87
CA MET A 183 -8.28 8.28 -8.32
C MET A 183 -8.44 8.32 -9.84
N GLU A 184 -7.32 8.47 -10.55
CA GLU A 184 -7.28 8.50 -12.01
C GLU A 184 -7.71 7.15 -12.60
N GLU A 185 -8.32 7.17 -13.78
CA GLU A 185 -8.74 5.98 -14.50
C GLU A 185 -9.65 5.05 -13.67
N ASN A 186 -10.75 5.61 -13.16
CA ASN A 186 -11.82 4.90 -12.47
C ASN A 186 -13.16 5.09 -13.20
N CYS A 187 -14.27 4.73 -12.55
CA CYS A 187 -15.63 4.81 -13.10
C CYS A 187 -16.50 5.87 -12.39
N LEU A 188 -15.86 6.93 -11.86
CA LEU A 188 -16.54 7.94 -11.06
C LEU A 188 -17.28 8.94 -11.94
N GLU A 189 -18.57 9.17 -11.69
CA GLU A 189 -19.32 10.31 -12.20
C GLU A 189 -19.12 11.55 -11.32
N LEU A 190 -19.22 12.74 -11.90
CA LEU A 190 -19.05 14.00 -11.18
C LEU A 190 -20.03 14.16 -10.01
N SER A 191 -21.27 13.67 -10.19
CA SER A 191 -22.33 13.66 -9.18
C SER A 191 -21.98 12.83 -7.94
N MET A 192 -21.10 11.84 -8.08
CA MET A 192 -20.68 10.92 -7.04
C MET A 192 -19.42 11.40 -6.29
N LEU A 193 -18.77 12.47 -6.76
CA LEU A 193 -17.64 13.08 -6.06
C LEU A 193 -18.15 13.89 -4.86
N PRO A 194 -17.82 13.50 -3.61
CA PRO A 194 -18.28 14.24 -2.44
C PRO A 194 -17.72 15.66 -2.42
N ARG A 195 -18.59 16.67 -2.42
CA ARG A 195 -18.21 18.10 -2.37
C ARG A 195 -17.36 18.43 -1.14
N SER A 196 -17.54 17.68 -0.05
CA SER A 196 -16.73 17.81 1.16
C SER A 196 -15.24 17.60 0.93
N ILE A 197 -14.84 16.85 -0.10
CA ILE A 197 -13.42 16.72 -0.51
C ILE A 197 -12.86 18.09 -0.88
N LEU A 198 -13.64 18.89 -1.60
CA LEU A 198 -13.23 20.23 -2.05
C LEU A 198 -13.35 21.26 -0.92
N SER A 199 -14.45 21.25 -0.16
CA SER A 199 -14.76 22.28 0.82
C SER A 199 -14.19 22.06 2.23
N ASN A 200 -14.13 20.79 2.70
CA ASN A 200 -13.93 20.48 4.13
C ASN A 200 -12.87 19.40 4.41
N SER A 201 -11.92 19.16 3.49
CA SER A 201 -10.86 18.16 3.69
C SER A 201 -9.48 18.79 3.83
N GLN A 202 -8.49 17.94 4.14
CA GLN A 202 -7.07 18.29 4.13
C GLN A 202 -6.42 18.06 2.74
N ILE A 203 -7.17 17.53 1.78
CA ILE A 203 -6.66 17.13 0.47
C ILE A 203 -6.20 18.36 -0.30
N ALA A 204 -4.92 18.40 -0.65
CA ALA A 204 -4.27 19.44 -1.41
C ALA A 204 -3.93 19.02 -2.85
N LEU A 205 -3.86 17.70 -3.11
CA LEU A 205 -3.75 17.15 -4.45
C LEU A 205 -4.84 16.11 -4.66
N LEU A 206 -5.74 16.38 -5.60
CA LEU A 206 -6.80 15.48 -6.04
C LEU A 206 -6.57 15.19 -7.53
N ALA A 207 -6.18 13.96 -7.86
CA ALA A 207 -6.01 13.50 -9.23
C ALA A 207 -7.17 12.58 -9.60
N VAL A 208 -7.98 12.97 -10.59
CA VAL A 208 -9.23 12.27 -11.00
C VAL A 208 -9.39 12.19 -12.52
N GLU A 209 -8.32 12.38 -13.27
CA GLU A 209 -8.30 12.25 -14.73
C GLU A 209 -8.73 10.84 -15.16
N GLY A 210 -9.34 10.72 -16.33
CA GLY A 210 -9.77 9.41 -16.86
C GLY A 210 -11.00 8.80 -16.17
N ASN A 211 -11.78 9.60 -15.42
CA ASN A 211 -13.11 9.21 -14.92
C ASN A 211 -14.23 9.58 -15.91
N LEU A 212 -15.48 9.38 -15.53
CA LEU A 212 -16.65 9.59 -16.40
C LEU A 212 -17.12 11.06 -16.46
N PHE A 213 -16.20 12.01 -16.27
CA PHE A 213 -16.48 13.43 -16.36
C PHE A 213 -15.26 14.22 -16.85
N GLU A 214 -15.51 15.41 -17.38
CA GLU A 214 -14.45 16.31 -17.80
C GLU A 214 -13.87 17.08 -16.57
N ILE A 215 -12.54 17.08 -16.43
CA ILE A 215 -11.85 17.73 -15.31
C ILE A 215 -12.24 19.19 -15.11
N LYS A 216 -12.48 19.92 -16.23
CA LYS A 216 -12.90 21.33 -16.14
C LYS A 216 -14.19 21.53 -15.35
N LYS A 217 -15.07 20.51 -15.27
CA LYS A 217 -16.32 20.54 -14.50
C LYS A 217 -16.11 20.59 -12.99
N LEU A 218 -14.94 20.20 -12.48
CA LEU A 218 -14.61 20.36 -11.07
C LEU A 218 -14.66 21.84 -10.63
N ARG A 219 -14.34 22.78 -11.54
CA ARG A 219 -14.34 24.22 -11.26
C ARG A 219 -15.74 24.77 -10.97
N GLU A 220 -16.76 24.08 -11.44
CA GLU A 220 -18.16 24.45 -11.25
C GLU A 220 -18.72 23.96 -9.90
N LEU A 221 -17.97 23.10 -9.19
CA LEU A 221 -18.43 22.53 -7.92
C LEU A 221 -18.16 23.48 -6.74
N GLU A 222 -19.12 23.49 -5.82
CA GLU A 222 -18.97 24.19 -4.55
C GLU A 222 -17.74 23.72 -3.79
N GLY A 223 -16.96 24.64 -3.28
CA GLY A 223 -15.72 24.36 -2.54
C GLY A 223 -14.46 24.26 -3.41
N TYR A 224 -14.57 24.38 -4.74
CA TYR A 224 -13.40 24.32 -5.62
C TYR A 224 -12.35 25.39 -5.28
N GLU A 225 -12.75 26.61 -4.96
CA GLU A 225 -11.84 27.69 -4.58
C GLU A 225 -11.02 27.33 -3.32
N LYS A 226 -11.67 26.77 -2.30
CA LYS A 226 -11.01 26.30 -1.08
C LYS A 226 -10.00 25.18 -1.37
N TYR A 227 -10.34 24.27 -2.29
CA TYR A 227 -9.40 23.26 -2.76
C TYR A 227 -8.18 23.90 -3.44
N MET A 228 -8.41 24.88 -4.33
CA MET A 228 -7.32 25.56 -5.04
C MET A 228 -6.39 26.36 -4.11
N GLU A 229 -6.90 26.90 -3.02
CA GLU A 229 -6.07 27.52 -1.97
C GLU A 229 -5.09 26.50 -1.37
N ARG A 230 -5.57 25.31 -1.00
CA ARG A 230 -4.74 24.23 -0.46
C ARG A 230 -3.71 23.73 -1.47
N PHE A 231 -4.14 23.53 -2.72
CA PHE A 231 -3.29 23.08 -3.83
C PHE A 231 -2.17 24.08 -4.09
N THR A 232 -2.48 25.38 -4.17
CA THR A 232 -1.51 26.43 -4.44
C THR A 232 -0.51 26.61 -3.28
N ALA A 233 -1.01 26.56 -2.04
CA ALA A 233 -0.15 26.63 -0.85
C ALA A 233 0.85 25.49 -0.78
N THR A 234 0.47 24.29 -1.25
CA THR A 234 1.37 23.13 -1.31
C THR A 234 2.44 23.32 -2.38
N LYS A 235 2.09 23.78 -3.58
CA LYS A 235 3.08 24.07 -4.65
C LYS A 235 4.14 25.08 -4.23
N LYS A 236 3.76 26.15 -3.51
CA LYS A 236 4.69 27.18 -3.04
C LYS A 236 5.72 26.68 -2.03
N LYS A 237 5.48 25.56 -1.36
CA LYS A 237 6.45 24.97 -0.40
C LYS A 237 7.54 24.14 -1.09
N PHE A 238 7.33 23.76 -2.35
CA PHE A 238 8.25 22.93 -3.14
C PHE A 238 8.88 23.66 -4.32
N ALA A 239 8.56 24.96 -4.52
CA ALA A 239 9.19 25.88 -5.47
C ALA A 239 10.23 26.74 -4.76
#